data_fbc8ee0c987a3e77e3b33ec6588c3511
#
_entry.id   fbc8ee0c987a3e77e3b33ec6588c3511
#
_cell.length_a   1.000
_cell.length_b   1.000
_cell.length_c   1.000
_cell.angle_alpha   90.00
_cell.angle_beta   90.00
_cell.angle_gamma   90.00
#
_symmetry.space_group_name_H-M   'P 1'
#
loop_
_entity.id
_entity.type
_entity.pdbx_description
1 polymer ?
#
loop_
_entity_poly.entity_id
_entity_poly.type
_entity_poly.pdbx_seq_one_letter_code
_entity_poly.pdbx_strand_id
1 'polypeptide(L)'
;MFLRIFGFIVSGVISLFIYFEVSNTSFSSNESNKDKLLLDLVSYVLDKLHYDPQIINDDFSAKVYDNFIDAIDSQKRFLLKSDLKLFSEYKYLIDDQINSSDITFFNLVYETLNKRIDEVENFYQEVLEVPFNFNTNEEINLDYDVLSFAENINELKTLWRKRLKLSVLDGFASKKETNEKENEEGTKELKSDQEIELESRESIIENLEDFFQFNSELERFDWFSIYLNSIVTQFDPHTSYLAPEAKEVFDQNISGKFQGIGARLLKRNQQVEISEVIIGGPVWRDNLLNVGDIILAVAQSKDEEPTEISLMKLSDATDLIKGEKGTNVYLTIKRVEGGIEEVEITRDIVELEETYAKSSIIKDDFNTFGLINLPRFYVDFDDYGERNAASDIKKEILSLKEKEINGLILDLRNNGGGSLKTVVDITGFFIEKGPVVQVKSIGGRKDILKDNDPSILWDGPLVILVNEFSASASEILAAALQDYNRA
;
A
#
# COMPACT_ATOMS: atom_id res chain seq x y z
N MET A 1 -3.58 -5.84 39.71
CA MET A 1 -2.26 -6.30 39.27
C MET A 1 -2.33 -7.44 38.25
N PHE A 2 -3.48 -8.08 38.03
CA PHE A 2 -3.65 -9.17 37.03
C PHE A 2 -4.25 -8.70 35.69
N LEU A 3 -4.78 -7.48 35.58
CA LEU A 3 -5.41 -6.97 34.35
C LEU A 3 -4.44 -6.21 33.40
N ARG A 4 -3.21 -5.94 33.83
CA ARG A 4 -2.17 -5.33 32.97
C ARG A 4 -1.40 -6.34 32.14
N ILE A 5 -1.55 -7.64 32.40
CA ILE A 5 -0.79 -8.71 31.73
C ILE A 5 -1.50 -9.20 30.47
N PHE A 6 -2.83 -9.03 30.33
CA PHE A 6 -3.58 -9.61 29.21
C PHE A 6 -3.72 -8.70 27.98
N GLY A 7 -3.66 -7.38 28.13
CA GLY A 7 -3.59 -6.45 26.99
C GLY A 7 -2.23 -6.48 26.29
N PHE A 8 -1.17 -6.83 27.02
CA PHE A 8 0.17 -7.05 26.50
C PHE A 8 0.37 -8.40 25.81
N ILE A 9 -0.51 -9.38 26.03
CA ILE A 9 -0.35 -10.73 25.45
C ILE A 9 -0.83 -10.78 24.01
N VAL A 10 -1.84 -10.02 23.58
CA VAL A 10 -2.31 -10.02 22.19
C VAL A 10 -1.40 -9.17 21.29
N SER A 11 -0.98 -7.98 21.71
CA SER A 11 0.05 -7.23 21.00
C SER A 11 1.47 -7.75 21.26
N GLY A 12 1.75 -8.29 22.43
CA GLY A 12 3.07 -8.84 22.79
C GLY A 12 3.36 -10.22 22.20
N VAL A 13 2.35 -11.05 21.92
CA VAL A 13 2.55 -12.34 21.22
C VAL A 13 2.83 -12.12 19.73
N ILE A 14 2.20 -11.13 19.12
CA ILE A 14 2.53 -10.74 17.74
C ILE A 14 3.94 -10.09 17.69
N SER A 15 4.33 -9.30 18.68
CA SER A 15 5.67 -8.67 18.73
C SER A 15 6.76 -9.62 19.26
N LEU A 16 6.45 -10.61 20.11
CA LEU A 16 7.44 -11.53 20.67
C LEU A 16 7.87 -12.65 19.71
N PHE A 17 7.07 -12.92 18.66
CA PHE A 17 7.48 -13.87 17.60
C PHE A 17 8.30 -13.23 16.48
N ILE A 18 8.37 -11.90 16.40
CA ILE A 18 9.21 -11.19 15.42
C ILE A 18 10.60 -10.89 15.96
N TYR A 19 10.82 -10.90 17.28
CA TYR A 19 12.14 -10.70 17.91
C TYR A 19 12.82 -12.02 18.28
N PHE A 20 12.95 -12.93 17.32
CA PHE A 20 14.11 -13.81 17.33
C PHE A 20 15.22 -13.04 16.63
N GLU A 21 16.06 -12.37 17.40
CA GLU A 21 17.41 -12.03 16.96
C GLU A 21 18.01 -13.26 16.28
N VAL A 22 18.09 -13.22 14.97
CA VAL A 22 18.99 -14.10 14.23
C VAL A 22 20.38 -13.59 14.56
N SER A 23 20.88 -13.98 15.75
CA SER A 23 22.30 -13.89 16.05
C SER A 23 23.03 -14.49 14.86
N ASN A 24 24.01 -13.75 14.33
CA ASN A 24 24.93 -14.10 13.27
C ASN A 24 25.53 -15.51 13.41
N THR A 25 24.74 -16.51 13.11
CA THR A 25 25.21 -17.81 12.66
C THR A 25 24.95 -17.84 11.18
N SER A 26 26.00 -18.06 10.41
CA SER A 26 26.00 -18.26 8.97
C SER A 26 24.99 -19.35 8.59
N PHE A 27 23.73 -18.97 8.49
CA PHE A 27 22.69 -19.75 7.85
C PHE A 27 22.76 -19.45 6.33
N SER A 28 23.56 -20.24 5.63
CA SER A 28 23.21 -20.60 4.28
C SER A 28 21.98 -21.51 4.33
N SER A 29 20.91 -21.06 4.97
CA SER A 29 19.65 -21.75 5.01
C SER A 29 18.93 -21.36 3.75
N ASN A 30 18.82 -22.32 2.85
CA ASN A 30 17.99 -22.40 1.69
C ASN A 30 16.70 -21.58 1.95
N GLU A 31 16.42 -20.54 1.15
CA GLU A 31 15.23 -19.67 1.23
C GLU A 31 13.94 -20.49 1.40
N SER A 32 13.86 -21.63 0.69
CA SER A 32 12.81 -22.63 0.83
C SER A 32 12.56 -23.08 2.29
N ASN A 33 13.54 -23.09 3.18
CA ASN A 33 13.33 -23.45 4.58
C ASN A 33 12.70 -22.32 5.40
N LYS A 34 13.01 -21.08 5.03
CA LYS A 34 12.36 -19.89 5.64
C LYS A 34 10.89 -19.84 5.25
N ASP A 35 10.59 -20.06 3.96
CA ASP A 35 9.22 -20.07 3.43
C ASP A 35 8.38 -21.16 4.11
N LYS A 36 8.92 -22.38 4.27
CA LYS A 36 8.25 -23.49 4.99
C LYS A 36 7.96 -23.16 6.43
N LEU A 37 8.93 -22.57 7.13
CA LEU A 37 8.75 -22.15 8.53
C LEU A 37 7.68 -21.05 8.64
N LEU A 38 7.68 -20.10 7.70
CA LEU A 38 6.69 -19.03 7.69
C LEU A 38 5.29 -19.57 7.40
N LEU A 39 5.13 -20.49 6.45
CA LEU A 39 3.86 -21.16 6.18
C LEU A 39 3.33 -21.89 7.44
N ASP A 40 4.19 -22.64 8.13
CA ASP A 40 3.85 -23.34 9.36
C ASP A 40 3.40 -22.37 10.47
N LEU A 41 4.15 -21.30 10.67
CA LEU A 41 3.82 -20.26 11.65
C LEU A 41 2.50 -19.56 11.36
N VAL A 42 2.29 -19.13 10.11
CA VAL A 42 1.05 -18.47 9.69
C VAL A 42 -0.14 -19.42 9.86
N SER A 43 -0.02 -20.66 9.42
CA SER A 43 -1.06 -21.68 9.55
C SER A 43 -1.40 -21.96 11.02
N TYR A 44 -0.38 -22.05 11.89
CA TYR A 44 -0.58 -22.22 13.33
C TYR A 44 -1.34 -21.03 13.96
N VAL A 45 -0.98 -19.80 13.59
CA VAL A 45 -1.65 -18.58 14.08
C VAL A 45 -3.11 -18.56 13.65
N LEU A 46 -3.39 -18.89 12.39
CA LEU A 46 -4.75 -18.93 11.85
C LEU A 46 -5.62 -20.01 12.51
N ASP A 47 -5.07 -21.22 12.72
CA ASP A 47 -5.80 -22.31 13.37
C ASP A 47 -6.07 -22.05 14.87
N LYS A 48 -5.13 -21.41 15.58
CA LYS A 48 -5.20 -21.27 17.05
C LYS A 48 -5.70 -19.94 17.54
N LEU A 49 -5.55 -18.87 16.77
CA LEU A 49 -5.80 -17.50 17.22
C LEU A 49 -6.86 -16.77 16.38
N HIS A 50 -7.18 -17.23 15.18
CA HIS A 50 -8.22 -16.63 14.38
C HIS A 50 -9.60 -16.79 15.07
N TYR A 51 -10.42 -15.75 15.01
CA TYR A 51 -11.75 -15.73 15.64
C TYR A 51 -12.69 -16.82 15.13
N ASP A 52 -12.60 -17.15 13.84
CA ASP A 52 -13.41 -18.16 13.16
C ASP A 52 -12.50 -19.06 12.28
N PRO A 53 -11.79 -20.03 12.90
CA PRO A 53 -10.86 -20.88 12.17
C PRO A 53 -11.59 -21.70 11.10
N GLN A 54 -11.01 -21.73 9.89
CA GLN A 54 -11.55 -22.46 8.76
C GLN A 54 -11.07 -23.91 8.76
N ILE A 55 -11.85 -24.78 8.15
CA ILE A 55 -11.43 -26.19 7.92
C ILE A 55 -10.55 -26.21 6.67
N ILE A 56 -9.26 -26.54 6.87
CA ILE A 56 -8.31 -26.68 5.77
C ILE A 56 -8.50 -28.07 5.16
N ASN A 57 -9.15 -28.14 4.01
CA ASN A 57 -9.51 -29.33 3.25
C ASN A 57 -9.46 -29.07 1.74
N ASP A 58 -9.88 -30.03 0.90
CA ASP A 58 -9.92 -29.92 -0.57
C ASP A 58 -10.67 -28.68 -1.08
N ASP A 59 -11.79 -28.31 -0.45
CA ASP A 59 -12.56 -27.11 -0.84
C ASP A 59 -11.78 -25.82 -0.52
N PHE A 60 -11.05 -25.81 0.60
CA PHE A 60 -10.14 -24.74 0.97
C PHE A 60 -8.98 -24.67 -0.03
N SER A 61 -8.36 -25.81 -0.35
CA SER A 61 -7.31 -25.93 -1.37
C SER A 61 -7.72 -25.34 -2.70
N ALA A 62 -8.92 -25.68 -3.18
CA ALA A 62 -9.43 -25.19 -4.45
C ALA A 62 -9.57 -23.66 -4.49
N LYS A 63 -10.02 -23.05 -3.38
CA LYS A 63 -10.13 -21.57 -3.26
C LYS A 63 -8.77 -20.90 -3.22
N VAL A 64 -7.82 -21.45 -2.46
CA VAL A 64 -6.43 -20.94 -2.43
C VAL A 64 -5.81 -21.00 -3.81
N TYR A 65 -5.98 -22.14 -4.52
CA TYR A 65 -5.51 -22.31 -5.89
C TYR A 65 -6.05 -21.23 -6.81
N ASP A 66 -7.38 -21.07 -6.86
CA ASP A 66 -8.04 -20.12 -7.76
C ASP A 66 -7.62 -18.68 -7.43
N ASN A 67 -7.55 -18.31 -6.15
CA ASN A 67 -7.08 -17.00 -5.68
C ASN A 67 -5.62 -16.72 -6.05
N PHE A 68 -4.74 -17.71 -5.87
CA PHE A 68 -3.32 -17.51 -6.16
C PHE A 68 -3.07 -17.33 -7.65
N ILE A 69 -3.71 -18.14 -8.51
CA ILE A 69 -3.61 -17.99 -9.96
C ILE A 69 -4.14 -16.62 -10.42
N ASP A 70 -5.28 -16.19 -9.87
CA ASP A 70 -5.83 -14.87 -10.18
C ASP A 70 -4.92 -13.74 -9.70
N ALA A 71 -4.35 -13.84 -8.51
CA ALA A 71 -3.45 -12.82 -7.95
C ALA A 71 -2.18 -12.61 -8.79
N ILE A 72 -1.64 -13.67 -9.41
CA ILE A 72 -0.39 -13.59 -10.17
C ILE A 72 -0.59 -13.28 -11.65
N ASP A 73 -1.75 -13.58 -12.24
CA ASP A 73 -2.03 -13.33 -13.66
C ASP A 73 -3.52 -13.10 -13.96
N SER A 74 -4.19 -12.19 -13.22
CA SER A 74 -5.61 -11.85 -13.40
C SER A 74 -5.96 -11.44 -14.83
N GLN A 75 -5.04 -10.77 -15.53
CA GLN A 75 -5.25 -10.29 -16.89
C GLN A 75 -4.83 -11.31 -17.98
N LYS A 76 -4.45 -12.52 -17.60
CA LYS A 76 -4.01 -13.60 -18.50
C LYS A 76 -2.93 -13.12 -19.49
N ARG A 77 -1.88 -12.51 -18.91
CA ARG A 77 -0.77 -11.91 -19.69
C ARG A 77 0.39 -12.86 -19.92
N PHE A 78 0.55 -13.87 -19.07
CA PHE A 78 1.75 -14.69 -19.02
C PHE A 78 1.46 -16.18 -19.16
N LEU A 79 0.59 -16.72 -18.31
CA LEU A 79 0.36 -18.15 -18.22
C LEU A 79 -0.38 -18.71 -19.45
N LEU A 80 -0.11 -19.99 -19.75
CA LEU A 80 -0.74 -20.75 -20.81
C LEU A 80 -1.68 -21.81 -20.22
N LYS A 81 -2.65 -22.29 -21.00
CA LYS A 81 -3.51 -23.41 -20.59
C LYS A 81 -2.73 -24.67 -20.22
N SER A 82 -1.58 -24.90 -20.86
CA SER A 82 -0.69 -26.01 -20.49
C SER A 82 -0.14 -25.88 -19.07
N ASP A 83 0.15 -24.65 -18.62
CA ASP A 83 0.67 -24.38 -17.27
C ASP A 83 -0.45 -24.63 -16.25
N LEU A 84 -1.64 -24.10 -16.53
CA LEU A 84 -2.82 -24.35 -15.69
C LEU A 84 -3.16 -25.83 -15.57
N LYS A 85 -2.99 -26.60 -16.65
CA LYS A 85 -3.16 -28.05 -16.61
C LYS A 85 -2.18 -28.73 -15.67
N LEU A 86 -0.92 -28.30 -15.70
CA LEU A 86 0.13 -28.80 -14.81
C LEU A 86 -0.18 -28.40 -13.35
N PHE A 87 -0.57 -27.16 -13.10
CA PHE A 87 -0.91 -26.65 -11.78
C PHE A 87 -2.15 -27.32 -11.20
N SER A 88 -3.12 -27.71 -12.03
CA SER A 88 -4.38 -28.32 -11.60
C SER A 88 -4.23 -29.67 -10.88
N GLU A 89 -3.07 -30.32 -11.01
CA GLU A 89 -2.74 -31.53 -10.25
C GLU A 89 -2.63 -31.24 -8.74
N TYR A 90 -2.35 -29.99 -8.37
CA TYR A 90 -2.23 -29.54 -6.98
C TYR A 90 -3.49 -28.89 -6.42
N LYS A 91 -4.55 -28.70 -7.25
CA LYS A 91 -5.74 -27.94 -6.85
C LYS A 91 -6.39 -28.41 -5.55
N TYR A 92 -6.32 -29.71 -5.27
CA TYR A 92 -6.88 -30.35 -4.09
C TYR A 92 -5.81 -30.94 -3.14
N LEU A 93 -4.56 -30.46 -3.24
CA LEU A 93 -3.42 -30.93 -2.42
C LEU A 93 -2.76 -29.80 -1.62
N ILE A 94 -3.27 -28.57 -1.72
CA ILE A 94 -2.67 -27.43 -1.03
C ILE A 94 -2.88 -27.56 0.48
N ASP A 95 -4.01 -28.08 0.93
CA ASP A 95 -4.26 -28.37 2.35
C ASP A 95 -3.27 -29.39 2.93
N ASP A 96 -2.96 -30.46 2.18
CA ASP A 96 -1.92 -31.43 2.55
C ASP A 96 -0.53 -30.78 2.63
N GLN A 97 -0.23 -29.87 1.67
CA GLN A 97 1.02 -29.11 1.68
C GLN A 97 1.09 -28.13 2.86
N ILE A 98 0.01 -27.43 3.19
CA ILE A 98 -0.08 -26.57 4.36
C ILE A 98 0.17 -27.39 5.63
N ASN A 99 -0.49 -28.54 5.78
CA ASN A 99 -0.36 -29.40 6.96
C ASN A 99 1.03 -30.02 7.10
N SER A 100 1.76 -30.19 6.01
CA SER A 100 3.12 -30.76 5.99
C SER A 100 4.22 -29.71 5.83
N SER A 101 3.88 -28.41 5.82
CA SER A 101 4.79 -27.30 5.55
C SER A 101 5.56 -27.50 4.24
N ASP A 102 4.87 -28.00 3.21
CA ASP A 102 5.39 -28.18 1.87
C ASP A 102 4.98 -27.02 0.96
N ILE A 103 5.90 -26.59 0.09
CA ILE A 103 5.72 -25.45 -0.83
C ILE A 103 5.96 -25.85 -2.28
N THR A 104 5.76 -27.12 -2.59
CA THR A 104 6.02 -27.67 -3.95
C THR A 104 5.15 -26.97 -4.99
N PHE A 105 3.86 -26.73 -4.70
CA PHE A 105 2.97 -26.00 -5.59
C PHE A 105 3.45 -24.57 -5.85
N PHE A 106 3.78 -23.84 -4.80
CA PHE A 106 4.33 -22.48 -4.93
C PHE A 106 5.59 -22.46 -5.80
N ASN A 107 6.55 -23.37 -5.55
CA ASN A 107 7.79 -23.45 -6.34
C ASN A 107 7.48 -23.67 -7.83
N LEU A 108 6.60 -24.60 -8.15
CA LEU A 108 6.21 -24.92 -9.52
C LEU A 108 5.61 -23.70 -10.24
N VAL A 109 4.70 -22.99 -9.55
CA VAL A 109 4.06 -21.80 -10.10
C VAL A 109 5.06 -20.67 -10.27
N TYR A 110 5.89 -20.41 -9.26
CA TYR A 110 6.92 -19.36 -9.28
C TYR A 110 7.91 -19.55 -10.43
N GLU A 111 8.48 -20.76 -10.59
CA GLU A 111 9.44 -21.06 -11.68
C GLU A 111 8.76 -20.93 -13.06
N THR A 112 7.53 -21.40 -13.18
CA THR A 112 6.79 -21.31 -14.44
C THR A 112 6.45 -19.86 -14.79
N LEU A 113 5.98 -19.08 -13.83
CA LEU A 113 5.61 -17.67 -14.03
C LEU A 113 6.82 -16.84 -14.47
N ASN A 114 7.97 -16.96 -13.77
CA ASN A 114 9.18 -16.23 -14.16
C ASN A 114 9.60 -16.57 -15.58
N LYS A 115 9.62 -17.87 -15.93
CA LYS A 115 9.89 -18.28 -17.31
C LYS A 115 8.94 -17.63 -18.32
N ARG A 116 7.64 -17.51 -18.00
CA ARG A 116 6.67 -16.88 -18.89
C ARG A 116 6.82 -15.37 -18.98
N ILE A 117 7.21 -14.71 -17.88
CA ILE A 117 7.56 -13.27 -17.86
C ILE A 117 8.74 -13.03 -18.81
N ASP A 118 9.82 -13.80 -18.68
CA ASP A 118 10.99 -13.72 -19.57
C ASP A 118 10.63 -13.94 -21.04
N GLU A 119 9.77 -14.93 -21.34
CA GLU A 119 9.32 -15.19 -22.71
C GLU A 119 8.54 -14.00 -23.31
N VAL A 120 7.70 -13.33 -22.49
CA VAL A 120 6.94 -12.15 -22.93
C VAL A 120 7.87 -10.96 -23.12
N GLU A 121 8.78 -10.71 -22.19
CA GLU A 121 9.78 -9.66 -22.28
C GLU A 121 10.60 -9.74 -23.56
N ASN A 122 10.96 -10.95 -23.97
CA ASN A 122 11.72 -11.19 -25.21
C ASN A 122 10.95 -10.85 -26.50
N PHE A 123 9.61 -10.87 -26.51
CA PHE A 123 8.86 -10.66 -27.76
C PHE A 123 8.07 -9.36 -27.86
N TYR A 124 7.79 -8.66 -26.76
CA TYR A 124 6.98 -7.45 -26.86
C TYR A 124 7.69 -6.34 -27.64
N GLN A 125 9.01 -6.27 -27.55
CA GLN A 125 9.83 -5.31 -28.30
C GLN A 125 9.72 -5.55 -29.81
N GLU A 126 9.80 -6.80 -30.27
CA GLU A 126 9.61 -7.15 -31.69
C GLU A 126 8.25 -6.66 -32.23
N VAL A 127 7.20 -6.71 -31.39
CA VAL A 127 5.87 -6.24 -31.76
C VAL A 127 5.81 -4.72 -31.90
N LEU A 128 6.55 -3.99 -31.06
CA LEU A 128 6.57 -2.52 -31.04
C LEU A 128 7.60 -1.91 -32.01
N GLU A 129 8.48 -2.70 -32.61
CA GLU A 129 9.39 -2.23 -33.67
C GLU A 129 8.64 -1.80 -34.95
N VAL A 130 7.48 -2.43 -35.21
CA VAL A 130 6.71 -2.21 -36.45
C VAL A 130 5.51 -1.29 -36.17
N PRO A 131 5.32 -0.21 -36.99
CA PRO A 131 4.16 0.65 -36.86
C PRO A 131 2.83 -0.11 -36.99
N PHE A 132 1.85 0.27 -36.17
CA PHE A 132 0.53 -0.34 -36.20
C PHE A 132 -0.35 0.25 -37.32
N ASN A 133 -1.05 -0.63 -38.04
CA ASN A 133 -2.10 -0.22 -38.97
C ASN A 133 -3.45 -0.14 -38.25
N PHE A 134 -3.92 1.07 -37.97
CA PHE A 134 -5.20 1.31 -37.30
C PHE A 134 -6.42 1.18 -38.23
N ASN A 135 -6.24 1.05 -39.53
CA ASN A 135 -7.33 0.87 -40.50
C ASN A 135 -7.80 -0.60 -40.62
N THR A 136 -7.18 -1.51 -39.89
CA THR A 136 -7.61 -2.91 -39.83
C THR A 136 -8.67 -3.11 -38.73
N ASN A 137 -9.78 -3.80 -39.08
CA ASN A 137 -10.80 -4.14 -38.12
C ASN A 137 -10.35 -5.39 -37.34
N GLU A 138 -10.00 -5.20 -36.07
CA GLU A 138 -9.62 -6.26 -35.15
C GLU A 138 -10.40 -6.12 -33.85
N GLU A 139 -10.74 -7.25 -33.24
CA GLU A 139 -11.46 -7.28 -31.98
C GLU A 139 -10.55 -7.82 -30.88
N ILE A 140 -10.71 -7.27 -29.67
CA ILE A 140 -10.06 -7.75 -28.45
C ILE A 140 -11.10 -7.81 -27.33
N ASN A 141 -11.10 -8.91 -26.57
CA ASN A 141 -11.90 -9.02 -25.35
C ASN A 141 -11.08 -8.45 -24.18
N LEU A 142 -11.67 -7.48 -23.46
CA LEU A 142 -11.10 -6.86 -22.24
C LEU A 142 -11.78 -7.33 -20.97
N ASP A 143 -12.77 -8.22 -21.07
CA ASP A 143 -13.38 -8.86 -19.93
C ASP A 143 -12.50 -10.05 -19.49
N TYR A 144 -11.58 -9.75 -18.59
CA TYR A 144 -10.61 -10.73 -18.11
C TYR A 144 -11.22 -11.81 -17.23
N ASP A 145 -12.42 -11.63 -16.69
CA ASP A 145 -13.12 -12.64 -15.88
C ASP A 145 -13.58 -13.81 -16.75
N VAL A 146 -14.00 -13.52 -17.99
CA VAL A 146 -14.48 -14.53 -18.95
C VAL A 146 -13.40 -14.93 -19.97
N LEU A 147 -12.28 -14.19 -20.05
CA LEU A 147 -11.21 -14.51 -20.97
C LEU A 147 -10.52 -15.81 -20.58
N SER A 148 -10.29 -16.69 -21.55
CA SER A 148 -9.47 -17.89 -21.34
C SER A 148 -7.98 -17.60 -21.48
N PHE A 149 -7.15 -18.36 -20.75
CA PHE A 149 -5.70 -18.36 -20.97
C PHE A 149 -5.37 -18.85 -22.40
N ALA A 150 -4.27 -18.34 -22.96
CA ALA A 150 -3.81 -18.73 -24.30
C ALA A 150 -3.44 -20.22 -24.36
N GLU A 151 -3.74 -20.87 -25.48
CA GLU A 151 -3.39 -22.29 -25.71
C GLU A 151 -1.88 -22.50 -25.79
N ASN A 152 -1.17 -21.54 -26.38
CA ASN A 152 0.25 -21.60 -26.64
C ASN A 152 0.86 -20.21 -26.80
N ILE A 153 2.20 -20.16 -26.88
CA ILE A 153 2.96 -18.91 -26.99
C ILE A 153 2.61 -18.06 -28.22
N ASN A 154 2.22 -18.67 -29.34
CA ASN A 154 1.85 -17.91 -30.54
C ASN A 154 0.50 -17.18 -30.37
N GLU A 155 -0.45 -17.84 -29.73
CA GLU A 155 -1.71 -17.19 -29.35
C GLU A 155 -1.46 -16.09 -28.33
N LEU A 156 -0.60 -16.31 -27.33
CA LEU A 156 -0.20 -15.30 -26.35
C LEU A 156 0.42 -14.09 -27.03
N LYS A 157 1.36 -14.28 -27.97
CA LYS A 157 1.94 -13.21 -28.80
C LYS A 157 0.87 -12.42 -29.57
N THR A 158 -0.14 -13.12 -30.10
CA THR A 158 -1.25 -12.48 -30.82
C THR A 158 -2.09 -11.62 -29.90
N LEU A 159 -2.40 -12.10 -28.66
CA LEU A 159 -3.12 -11.33 -27.65
C LEU A 159 -2.32 -10.12 -27.20
N TRP A 160 -1.03 -10.27 -26.94
CA TRP A 160 -0.15 -9.17 -26.62
C TRP A 160 -0.11 -8.12 -27.74
N ARG A 161 0.06 -8.53 -29.00
CA ARG A 161 0.06 -7.62 -30.14
C ARG A 161 -1.25 -6.79 -30.18
N LYS A 162 -2.40 -7.43 -29.95
CA LYS A 162 -3.70 -6.73 -29.94
C LYS A 162 -3.81 -5.73 -28.79
N ARG A 163 -3.34 -6.11 -27.58
CA ARG A 163 -3.29 -5.22 -26.41
C ARG A 163 -2.39 -4.03 -26.67
N LEU A 164 -1.19 -4.27 -27.17
CA LEU A 164 -0.23 -3.20 -27.49
C LEU A 164 -0.78 -2.27 -28.58
N LYS A 165 -1.41 -2.83 -29.63
CA LYS A 165 -2.08 -2.02 -30.65
C LYS A 165 -3.18 -1.13 -30.06
N LEU A 166 -3.97 -1.65 -29.12
CA LEU A 166 -5.01 -0.87 -28.45
C LEU A 166 -4.40 0.27 -27.60
N SER A 167 -3.36 -0.03 -26.81
CA SER A 167 -2.70 0.96 -25.97
C SER A 167 -2.03 2.05 -26.80
N VAL A 168 -1.38 1.68 -27.94
CA VAL A 168 -0.78 2.67 -28.86
C VAL A 168 -1.86 3.49 -29.55
N LEU A 169 -3.01 2.89 -29.92
CA LEU A 169 -4.13 3.61 -30.54
C LEU A 169 -4.74 4.64 -29.58
N ASP A 170 -4.90 4.29 -28.32
CA ASP A 170 -5.41 5.19 -27.29
C ASP A 170 -4.46 6.39 -27.07
N GLY A 171 -3.16 6.11 -26.94
CA GLY A 171 -2.12 7.13 -26.87
C GLY A 171 -2.07 8.02 -28.13
N PHE A 172 -2.21 7.40 -29.31
CA PHE A 172 -2.26 8.12 -30.60
C PHE A 172 -3.46 9.07 -30.66
N ALA A 173 -4.66 8.60 -30.28
CA ALA A 173 -5.86 9.43 -30.30
C ALA A 173 -5.74 10.64 -29.35
N SER A 174 -5.26 10.41 -28.14
CA SER A 174 -5.04 11.48 -27.15
C SER A 174 -4.00 12.52 -27.59
N LYS A 175 -2.84 12.04 -28.09
CA LYS A 175 -1.77 12.93 -28.58
C LYS A 175 -2.21 13.71 -29.83
N LYS A 176 -2.99 13.11 -30.72
CA LYS A 176 -3.51 13.74 -31.90
C LYS A 176 -4.47 14.91 -31.56
N GLU A 177 -5.40 14.67 -30.64
CA GLU A 177 -6.30 15.72 -30.16
C GLU A 177 -5.52 16.88 -29.51
N THR A 178 -4.51 16.60 -28.73
CA THR A 178 -3.63 17.60 -28.12
C THR A 178 -2.87 18.40 -29.17
N ASN A 179 -2.27 17.71 -30.17
CA ASN A 179 -1.51 18.33 -31.25
C ASN A 179 -2.37 19.24 -32.14
N GLU A 180 -3.62 18.86 -32.42
CA GLU A 180 -4.57 19.69 -33.16
C GLU A 180 -4.91 20.97 -32.38
N LYS A 181 -5.17 20.86 -31.07
CA LYS A 181 -5.44 22.02 -30.20
C LYS A 181 -4.25 22.99 -30.11
N GLU A 182 -3.04 22.45 -29.87
CA GLU A 182 -1.82 23.27 -29.79
C GLU A 182 -1.51 23.98 -31.10
N ASN A 183 -1.81 23.36 -32.25
CA ASN A 183 -1.67 23.97 -33.56
C ASN A 183 -2.70 25.07 -33.80
N GLU A 184 -3.97 24.85 -33.44
CA GLU A 184 -5.03 25.88 -33.51
C GLU A 184 -4.71 27.13 -32.67
N GLU A 185 -4.11 26.92 -31.51
CA GLU A 185 -3.62 27.96 -30.59
C GLU A 185 -2.33 28.66 -31.10
N GLY A 186 -1.69 28.10 -32.13
CA GLY A 186 -0.45 28.62 -32.70
C GLY A 186 0.78 28.40 -31.83
N THR A 187 0.71 27.46 -30.90
CA THR A 187 1.78 27.15 -29.93
C THR A 187 2.80 26.18 -30.49
N LYS A 188 2.38 25.23 -31.36
CA LYS A 188 3.25 24.21 -31.98
C LYS A 188 2.85 23.94 -33.44
N GLU A 189 3.81 23.44 -34.22
CA GLU A 189 3.56 22.94 -35.56
C GLU A 189 2.78 21.62 -35.53
N LEU A 190 1.94 21.38 -36.54
CA LEU A 190 1.15 20.16 -36.66
C LEU A 190 2.05 18.97 -37.02
N LYS A 191 2.11 17.99 -36.13
CA LYS A 191 2.80 16.72 -36.39
C LYS A 191 1.98 15.82 -37.31
N SER A 192 2.66 15.01 -38.10
CA SER A 192 2.01 13.98 -38.92
C SER A 192 1.49 12.81 -38.07
N ASP A 193 0.51 12.07 -38.61
CA ASP A 193 -0.02 10.87 -37.97
C ASP A 193 1.08 9.80 -37.74
N GLN A 194 2.10 9.77 -38.59
CA GLN A 194 3.24 8.86 -38.43
C GLN A 194 4.14 9.24 -37.25
N GLU A 195 4.40 10.53 -37.06
CA GLU A 195 5.17 11.01 -35.90
C GLU A 195 4.42 10.78 -34.60
N ILE A 196 3.09 11.03 -34.57
CA ILE A 196 2.27 10.80 -33.37
C ILE A 196 2.19 9.30 -33.05
N GLU A 197 2.07 8.44 -34.05
CA GLU A 197 2.08 6.98 -33.87
C GLU A 197 3.43 6.50 -33.30
N LEU A 198 4.55 7.00 -33.82
CA LEU A 198 5.89 6.67 -33.32
C LEU A 198 6.03 7.10 -31.84
N GLU A 199 5.70 8.33 -31.50
CA GLU A 199 5.76 8.85 -30.13
C GLU A 199 4.84 8.06 -29.17
N SER A 200 3.73 7.53 -29.68
CA SER A 200 2.82 6.71 -28.90
C SER A 200 3.40 5.33 -28.63
N ARG A 201 4.07 4.71 -29.62
CA ARG A 201 4.78 3.44 -29.42
C ARG A 201 5.98 3.58 -28.46
N GLU A 202 6.77 4.64 -28.61
CA GLU A 202 7.90 4.93 -27.71
C GLU A 202 7.42 5.07 -26.27
N SER A 203 6.31 5.79 -26.02
CA SER A 203 5.75 5.88 -24.67
C SER A 203 5.28 4.53 -24.12
N ILE A 204 4.80 3.60 -24.96
CA ILE A 204 4.42 2.26 -24.53
C ILE A 204 5.66 1.41 -24.24
N ILE A 205 6.73 1.57 -25.02
CA ILE A 205 8.02 0.89 -24.76
C ILE A 205 8.55 1.30 -23.38
N GLU A 206 8.66 2.60 -23.11
CA GLU A 206 9.09 3.13 -21.80
C GLU A 206 8.27 2.55 -20.64
N ASN A 207 6.94 2.55 -20.75
CA ASN A 207 6.06 1.98 -19.72
C ASN A 207 6.27 0.47 -19.52
N LEU A 208 6.57 -0.28 -20.58
CA LEU A 208 6.82 -1.71 -20.49
C LEU A 208 8.22 -2.01 -19.94
N GLU A 209 9.22 -1.20 -20.29
CA GLU A 209 10.56 -1.29 -19.69
C GLU A 209 10.47 -1.10 -18.18
N ASP A 210 9.76 -0.07 -17.70
CA ASP A 210 9.52 0.15 -16.28
C ASP A 210 8.77 -1.03 -15.64
N PHE A 211 7.75 -1.57 -16.31
CA PHE A 211 6.97 -2.71 -15.83
C PHE A 211 7.83 -3.98 -15.69
N PHE A 212 8.63 -4.34 -16.71
CA PHE A 212 9.48 -5.53 -16.65
C PHE A 212 10.63 -5.34 -15.68
N GLN A 213 11.18 -4.13 -15.58
CA GLN A 213 12.17 -3.80 -14.56
C GLN A 213 11.60 -4.02 -13.16
N PHE A 214 10.41 -3.49 -12.87
CA PHE A 214 9.75 -3.71 -11.58
C PHE A 214 9.56 -5.22 -11.30
N ASN A 215 9.10 -6.00 -12.30
CA ASN A 215 8.95 -7.45 -12.12
C ASN A 215 10.28 -8.15 -11.85
N SER A 216 11.37 -7.72 -12.49
CA SER A 216 12.72 -8.28 -12.26
C SER A 216 13.27 -7.92 -10.87
N GLU A 217 12.79 -6.86 -10.26
CA GLU A 217 13.15 -6.44 -8.91
C GLU A 217 12.38 -7.24 -7.82
N LEU A 218 11.26 -7.91 -8.18
CA LEU A 218 10.53 -8.76 -7.23
C LEU A 218 11.34 -10.01 -6.88
N GLU A 219 11.56 -10.18 -5.59
CA GLU A 219 12.25 -11.36 -5.07
C GLU A 219 11.28 -12.53 -4.88
N ARG A 220 11.85 -13.71 -4.69
CA ARG A 220 11.06 -14.90 -4.38
C ARG A 220 10.12 -14.69 -3.18
N PHE A 221 10.58 -13.94 -2.17
CA PHE A 221 9.79 -13.65 -0.98
C PHE A 221 8.56 -12.80 -1.25
N ASP A 222 8.62 -11.88 -2.22
CA ASP A 222 7.47 -11.07 -2.63
C ASP A 222 6.37 -11.95 -3.23
N TRP A 223 6.75 -12.87 -4.12
CA TRP A 223 5.83 -13.86 -4.69
C TRP A 223 5.28 -14.84 -3.66
N PHE A 224 6.11 -15.23 -2.68
CA PHE A 224 5.67 -16.08 -1.57
C PHE A 224 4.67 -15.37 -0.65
N SER A 225 4.83 -14.06 -0.44
CA SER A 225 3.89 -13.24 0.30
C SER A 225 2.51 -13.17 -0.39
N ILE A 226 2.47 -13.14 -1.72
CA ILE A 226 1.21 -13.24 -2.49
C ILE A 226 0.56 -14.63 -2.27
N TYR A 227 1.35 -15.70 -2.29
CA TYR A 227 0.85 -17.06 -2.02
C TYR A 227 0.29 -17.18 -0.59
N LEU A 228 1.01 -16.68 0.42
CA LEU A 228 0.53 -16.65 1.81
C LEU A 228 -0.79 -15.87 1.92
N ASN A 229 -0.90 -14.73 1.26
CA ASN A 229 -2.13 -13.95 1.29
C ASN A 229 -3.28 -14.67 0.58
N SER A 230 -3.01 -15.50 -0.43
CA SER A 230 -4.04 -16.35 -1.05
C SER A 230 -4.61 -17.39 -0.07
N ILE A 231 -3.82 -17.82 0.92
CA ILE A 231 -4.24 -18.71 2.01
C ILE A 231 -4.99 -17.92 3.10
N VAL A 232 -4.38 -16.83 3.57
CA VAL A 232 -4.86 -16.04 4.71
C VAL A 232 -6.23 -15.43 4.45
N THR A 233 -6.47 -14.89 3.25
CA THR A 233 -7.74 -14.29 2.85
C THR A 233 -8.90 -15.28 2.73
N GLN A 234 -8.64 -16.60 2.78
CA GLN A 234 -9.71 -17.60 2.86
C GLN A 234 -10.36 -17.68 4.24
N PHE A 235 -9.71 -17.15 5.28
CA PHE A 235 -10.26 -17.10 6.63
C PHE A 235 -11.27 -15.96 6.78
N ASP A 236 -10.89 -14.76 6.35
CA ASP A 236 -11.79 -13.62 6.18
C ASP A 236 -11.14 -12.56 5.26
N PRO A 237 -11.93 -11.64 4.66
CA PRO A 237 -11.41 -10.67 3.70
C PRO A 237 -10.55 -9.55 4.32
N HIS A 238 -10.45 -9.46 5.64
CA HIS A 238 -9.69 -8.43 6.36
C HIS A 238 -8.41 -8.96 7.00
N THR A 239 -8.25 -10.29 7.06
CA THR A 239 -7.01 -10.91 7.54
C THR A 239 -5.99 -10.92 6.41
N SER A 240 -4.81 -10.35 6.67
CA SER A 240 -3.70 -10.31 5.70
C SER A 240 -2.36 -10.56 6.38
N TYR A 241 -1.46 -11.17 5.63
CA TYR A 241 -0.05 -11.23 5.96
C TYR A 241 0.66 -10.00 5.40
N LEU A 242 1.33 -9.26 6.26
CA LEU A 242 2.18 -8.14 5.87
C LEU A 242 3.64 -8.57 5.99
N ALA A 243 4.35 -8.59 4.86
CA ALA A 243 5.80 -8.69 4.87
C ALA A 243 6.42 -7.49 5.64
N PRO A 244 7.66 -7.59 6.16
CA PRO A 244 8.25 -6.53 6.98
C PRO A 244 8.17 -5.13 6.36
N GLU A 245 8.50 -4.98 5.08
CA GLU A 245 8.39 -3.70 4.36
C GLU A 245 6.93 -3.21 4.25
N ALA A 246 6.00 -4.11 3.92
CA ALA A 246 4.58 -3.78 3.86
C ALA A 246 4.02 -3.38 5.24
N LYS A 247 4.52 -4.02 6.31
CA LYS A 247 4.18 -3.66 7.69
C LYS A 247 4.68 -2.26 8.04
N GLU A 248 5.92 -1.90 7.67
CA GLU A 248 6.46 -0.56 7.88
C GLU A 248 5.61 0.51 7.17
N VAL A 249 5.28 0.28 5.90
CA VAL A 249 4.40 1.17 5.13
C VAL A 249 3.01 1.29 5.77
N PHE A 250 2.46 0.17 6.27
CA PHE A 250 1.20 0.17 7.00
C PHE A 250 1.27 1.02 8.28
N ASP A 251 2.32 0.86 9.10
CA ASP A 251 2.51 1.63 10.33
C ASP A 251 2.68 3.12 10.05
N GLN A 252 3.46 3.49 9.04
CA GLN A 252 3.61 4.86 8.57
C GLN A 252 2.26 5.46 8.12
N ASN A 253 1.50 4.70 7.36
CA ASN A 253 0.18 5.11 6.90
C ASN A 253 -0.81 5.30 8.05
N ILE A 254 -0.75 4.46 9.08
CA ILE A 254 -1.65 4.57 10.24
C ILE A 254 -1.19 5.68 11.19
N SER A 255 0.11 5.81 11.47
CA SER A 255 0.61 6.84 12.38
C SER A 255 0.69 8.23 11.75
N GLY A 256 0.81 8.32 10.43
CA GLY A 256 1.04 9.56 9.70
C GLY A 256 2.45 10.12 9.89
N LYS A 257 3.40 9.31 10.37
CA LYS A 257 4.78 9.74 10.60
C LYS A 257 5.78 8.67 10.20
N PHE A 258 6.98 9.09 9.85
CA PHE A 258 8.14 8.22 9.63
C PHE A 258 9.43 8.93 10.04
N GLN A 259 10.53 8.19 10.12
CA GLN A 259 11.85 8.75 10.41
C GLN A 259 12.70 8.79 9.14
N GLY A 260 13.25 9.97 8.83
CA GLY A 260 14.05 10.13 7.61
C GLY A 260 14.34 11.57 7.26
N ILE A 261 14.55 11.85 5.99
CA ILE A 261 14.96 13.15 5.47
C ILE A 261 13.78 14.10 5.14
N GLY A 262 12.57 13.57 4.96
CA GLY A 262 11.39 14.38 4.59
C GLY A 262 11.25 14.64 3.09
N ALA A 263 11.52 13.63 2.26
CA ALA A 263 11.30 13.66 0.82
C ALA A 263 10.57 12.39 0.36
N ARG A 264 9.75 12.50 -0.68
CA ARG A 264 9.24 11.37 -1.45
C ARG A 264 10.15 11.11 -2.63
N LEU A 265 10.44 9.85 -2.87
CA LEU A 265 11.34 9.40 -3.92
C LEU A 265 10.55 8.68 -5.01
N LEU A 266 11.01 8.84 -6.26
CA LEU A 266 10.49 8.15 -7.42
C LEU A 266 11.68 7.58 -8.22
N LYS A 267 11.59 6.35 -8.69
CA LYS A 267 12.57 5.80 -9.62
C LYS A 267 12.05 5.98 -11.05
N ARG A 268 12.80 6.69 -11.88
CA ARG A 268 12.54 6.90 -13.30
C ARG A 268 13.83 6.78 -14.09
N ASN A 269 13.82 6.03 -15.20
CA ASN A 269 15.00 5.82 -16.04
C ASN A 269 16.24 5.38 -15.22
N GLN A 270 16.05 4.45 -14.28
CA GLN A 270 17.06 3.94 -13.35
C GLN A 270 17.69 5.01 -12.44
N GLN A 271 17.06 6.16 -12.26
CA GLN A 271 17.50 7.24 -11.38
C GLN A 271 16.50 7.43 -10.24
N VAL A 272 17.01 7.67 -9.04
CA VAL A 272 16.21 7.99 -7.86
C VAL A 272 16.07 9.50 -7.78
N GLU A 273 14.87 9.99 -8.04
CA GLU A 273 14.52 11.42 -8.12
C GLU A 273 13.69 11.86 -6.92
N ILE A 274 13.89 13.07 -6.44
CA ILE A 274 13.01 13.71 -5.46
C ILE A 274 11.71 14.13 -6.16
N SER A 275 10.61 13.45 -5.87
CA SER A 275 9.29 13.77 -6.42
C SER A 275 8.53 14.79 -5.59
N GLU A 276 8.78 14.86 -4.29
CA GLU A 276 8.16 15.80 -3.37
C GLU A 276 9.05 16.09 -2.16
N VAL A 277 9.07 17.34 -1.70
CA VAL A 277 9.67 17.74 -0.43
C VAL A 277 8.57 17.95 0.60
N ILE A 278 8.59 17.17 1.69
CA ILE A 278 7.53 17.15 2.70
C ILE A 278 7.70 18.35 3.63
N ILE A 279 6.67 19.18 3.71
CA ILE A 279 6.63 20.39 4.54
C ILE A 279 6.88 20.03 6.01
N GLY A 280 7.78 20.74 6.66
CA GLY A 280 8.17 20.51 8.07
C GLY A 280 9.25 19.45 8.26
N GLY A 281 9.58 18.65 7.24
CA GLY A 281 10.68 17.69 7.29
C GLY A 281 12.07 18.34 7.26
N PRO A 282 13.16 17.59 7.55
CA PRO A 282 14.53 18.12 7.56
C PRO A 282 14.92 18.87 6.29
N VAL A 283 14.75 18.24 5.12
CA VAL A 283 15.14 18.87 3.84
C VAL A 283 14.35 20.11 3.51
N TRP A 284 13.09 20.21 3.95
CA TRP A 284 12.26 21.39 3.77
C TRP A 284 12.71 22.54 4.70
N ARG A 285 12.96 22.24 5.99
CA ARG A 285 13.35 23.24 6.99
C ARG A 285 14.67 23.93 6.64
N ASP A 286 15.63 23.14 6.15
CA ASP A 286 16.98 23.62 5.88
C ASP A 286 17.21 23.94 4.39
N ASN A 287 16.17 23.76 3.54
CA ASN A 287 16.19 24.00 2.09
C ASN A 287 17.34 23.27 1.39
N LEU A 288 17.49 21.97 1.72
CA LEU A 288 18.63 21.16 1.28
C LEU A 288 18.43 20.50 -0.09
N LEU A 289 17.21 20.09 -0.43
CA LEU A 289 16.88 19.40 -1.66
C LEU A 289 15.68 20.06 -2.36
N ASN A 290 15.61 19.89 -3.67
CA ASN A 290 14.50 20.38 -4.50
C ASN A 290 13.83 19.21 -5.24
N VAL A 291 12.57 19.40 -5.63
CA VAL A 291 11.88 18.49 -6.53
C VAL A 291 12.64 18.42 -7.86
N GLY A 292 12.89 17.21 -8.35
CA GLY A 292 13.66 16.94 -9.55
C GLY A 292 15.16 16.73 -9.32
N ASP A 293 15.69 16.95 -8.10
CA ASP A 293 17.06 16.56 -7.78
C ASP A 293 17.19 15.02 -7.81
N ILE A 294 18.30 14.51 -8.35
CA ILE A 294 18.56 13.07 -8.48
C ILE A 294 19.59 12.65 -7.44
N ILE A 295 19.29 11.60 -6.68
CA ILE A 295 20.22 11.01 -5.73
C ILE A 295 21.04 9.95 -6.46
N LEU A 296 22.37 10.13 -6.48
CA LEU A 296 23.30 9.22 -7.15
C LEU A 296 23.86 8.17 -6.18
N ALA A 297 24.22 8.59 -4.96
CA ALA A 297 24.82 7.72 -3.96
C ALA A 297 24.49 8.17 -2.53
N VAL A 298 24.61 7.24 -1.58
CA VAL A 298 24.30 7.42 -0.15
C VAL A 298 25.46 6.91 0.70
N ALA A 299 25.88 7.67 1.73
CA ALA A 299 26.80 7.23 2.76
C ALA A 299 26.19 7.49 4.16
N GLN A 300 26.52 6.65 5.14
CA GLN A 300 26.04 6.81 6.53
C GLN A 300 26.98 7.66 7.38
N SER A 301 28.19 7.89 6.93
CA SER A 301 29.17 8.79 7.56
C SER A 301 30.04 9.48 6.52
N LYS A 302 30.67 10.59 6.91
CA LYS A 302 31.51 11.41 6.03
C LYS A 302 32.77 10.68 5.51
N ASP A 303 33.23 9.68 6.28
CA ASP A 303 34.47 8.94 5.97
C ASP A 303 34.16 7.61 5.23
N GLU A 304 32.87 7.31 5.00
CA GLU A 304 32.43 6.11 4.30
C GLU A 304 32.40 6.35 2.78
N GLU A 305 32.79 5.33 2.00
CA GLU A 305 32.66 5.38 0.56
C GLU A 305 31.16 5.33 0.17
N PRO A 306 30.65 6.32 -0.56
CA PRO A 306 29.23 6.36 -0.91
C PRO A 306 28.79 5.16 -1.75
N THR A 307 27.68 4.56 -1.36
CA THR A 307 27.02 3.46 -2.11
C THR A 307 26.18 4.03 -3.23
N GLU A 308 26.47 3.65 -4.49
CA GLU A 308 25.62 4.00 -5.64
C GLU A 308 24.26 3.33 -5.54
N ILE A 309 23.18 4.12 -5.77
CA ILE A 309 21.80 3.64 -5.63
C ILE A 309 21.02 3.57 -6.96
N SER A 310 21.61 4.00 -8.07
CA SER A 310 20.94 4.10 -9.37
C SER A 310 20.40 2.75 -9.89
N LEU A 311 21.08 1.65 -9.60
CA LEU A 311 20.67 0.30 -10.02
C LEU A 311 19.92 -0.49 -8.92
N MET A 312 19.78 0.09 -7.72
CA MET A 312 19.07 -0.57 -6.61
C MET A 312 17.56 -0.52 -6.80
N LYS A 313 16.83 -1.43 -6.15
CA LYS A 313 15.40 -1.25 -5.92
C LYS A 313 15.17 0.09 -5.21
N LEU A 314 14.02 0.71 -5.49
CA LEU A 314 13.67 1.96 -4.79
C LEU A 314 13.50 1.74 -3.28
N SER A 315 12.99 0.57 -2.84
CA SER A 315 12.94 0.18 -1.42
C SER A 315 14.31 0.20 -0.78
N ASP A 316 15.29 -0.50 -1.36
CA ASP A 316 16.64 -0.62 -0.83
C ASP A 316 17.35 0.74 -0.76
N ALA A 317 17.20 1.55 -1.82
CA ALA A 317 17.71 2.93 -1.83
C ALA A 317 17.04 3.78 -0.72
N THR A 318 15.74 3.61 -0.53
CA THR A 318 14.96 4.32 0.49
C THR A 318 15.41 3.91 1.89
N ASP A 319 15.68 2.63 2.13
CA ASP A 319 16.15 2.12 3.43
C ASP A 319 17.54 2.66 3.80
N LEU A 320 18.42 2.85 2.81
CA LEU A 320 19.71 3.54 3.04
C LEU A 320 19.52 5.02 3.39
N ILE A 321 18.49 5.67 2.87
CA ILE A 321 18.22 7.10 3.08
C ILE A 321 17.45 7.33 4.38
N LYS A 322 16.47 6.48 4.73
CA LYS A 322 15.77 6.48 6.02
C LYS A 322 16.74 6.15 7.16
N GLY A 323 16.29 6.29 8.38
CA GLY A 323 17.04 5.92 9.58
C GLY A 323 16.59 6.69 10.80
N GLU A 324 17.13 6.34 11.95
CA GLU A 324 16.74 6.88 13.26
C GLU A 324 16.93 8.40 13.34
N LYS A 325 15.98 9.05 14.01
CA LYS A 325 16.02 10.47 14.33
C LYS A 325 17.36 10.84 14.99
N GLY A 326 17.97 11.92 14.50
CA GLY A 326 19.24 12.47 15.00
C GLY A 326 20.48 11.84 14.38
N THR A 327 20.33 10.80 13.52
CA THR A 327 21.45 10.27 12.72
C THR A 327 21.64 11.09 11.44
N ASN A 328 22.86 11.11 10.91
CA ASN A 328 23.17 11.81 9.66
C ASN A 328 23.19 10.83 8.48
N VAL A 329 22.81 11.35 7.31
CA VAL A 329 23.03 10.70 6.01
C VAL A 329 23.68 11.72 5.07
N TYR A 330 24.56 11.23 4.21
CA TYR A 330 25.29 12.02 3.21
C TYR A 330 24.82 11.55 1.83
N LEU A 331 24.21 12.47 1.08
CA LEU A 331 23.67 12.19 -0.24
C LEU A 331 24.53 12.87 -1.30
N THR A 332 25.02 12.08 -2.26
CA THR A 332 25.57 12.63 -3.50
C THR A 332 24.43 12.89 -4.44
N ILE A 333 24.15 14.15 -4.74
CA ILE A 333 23.00 14.55 -5.56
C ILE A 333 23.45 15.28 -6.84
N LYS A 334 22.68 15.07 -7.91
CA LYS A 334 22.75 15.86 -9.13
C LYS A 334 21.56 16.84 -9.13
N ARG A 335 21.86 18.12 -9.13
CA ARG A 335 20.85 19.18 -9.14
C ARG A 335 20.12 19.28 -10.48
N VAL A 336 18.86 19.71 -10.44
CA VAL A 336 18.05 20.00 -11.65
C VAL A 336 18.76 20.98 -12.58
N GLU A 337 19.38 22.02 -12.00
CA GLU A 337 20.12 23.05 -12.76
C GLU A 337 21.50 22.58 -13.25
N GLY A 338 21.87 21.36 -12.93
CA GLY A 338 23.18 20.77 -13.19
C GLY A 338 24.15 20.94 -12.02
N GLY A 339 25.23 20.15 -12.04
CA GLY A 339 26.20 20.06 -10.96
C GLY A 339 25.92 18.90 -10.01
N ILE A 340 26.99 18.36 -9.42
CA ILE A 340 26.96 17.27 -8.44
C ILE A 340 27.55 17.83 -7.16
N GLU A 341 26.87 17.59 -6.04
CA GLU A 341 27.34 17.99 -4.72
C GLU A 341 26.96 16.95 -3.66
N GLU A 342 27.64 17.00 -2.54
CA GLU A 342 27.33 16.21 -1.35
C GLU A 342 26.51 17.06 -0.37
N VAL A 343 25.41 16.48 0.12
CA VAL A 343 24.50 17.12 1.06
C VAL A 343 24.42 16.27 2.33
N GLU A 344 24.79 16.86 3.47
CA GLU A 344 24.60 16.25 4.79
C GLU A 344 23.21 16.58 5.31
N ILE A 345 22.46 15.56 5.74
CA ILE A 345 21.11 15.71 6.28
C ILE A 345 21.00 14.97 7.61
N THR A 346 20.57 15.67 8.65
CA THR A 346 20.21 15.04 9.93
C THR A 346 18.77 14.56 9.86
N ARG A 347 18.56 13.24 10.01
CA ARG A 347 17.24 12.62 9.98
C ARG A 347 16.40 13.07 11.19
N ASP A 348 15.10 13.18 11.00
CA ASP A 348 14.14 13.54 12.04
C ASP A 348 12.82 12.79 11.82
N ILE A 349 11.89 12.94 12.76
CA ILE A 349 10.51 12.54 12.56
C ILE A 349 9.88 13.50 11.54
N VAL A 350 9.28 12.91 10.50
CA VAL A 350 8.53 13.60 9.45
C VAL A 350 7.06 13.32 9.65
N GLU A 351 6.26 14.35 9.82
CA GLU A 351 4.80 14.24 9.95
C GLU A 351 4.12 14.54 8.61
N LEU A 352 3.19 13.66 8.22
CA LEU A 352 2.34 13.83 7.03
C LEU A 352 1.10 14.64 7.44
N GLU A 353 1.15 15.93 7.26
CA GLU A 353 0.12 16.88 7.70
C GLU A 353 -1.30 16.56 7.19
N GLU A 354 -1.42 15.90 6.05
CA GLU A 354 -2.70 15.45 5.48
C GLU A 354 -3.37 14.32 6.27
N THR A 355 -2.62 13.63 7.12
CA THR A 355 -3.12 12.52 7.96
C THR A 355 -3.89 13.04 9.19
N TYR A 356 -3.54 14.24 9.67
CA TYR A 356 -3.99 14.71 10.96
C TYR A 356 -5.31 15.48 10.91
N ALA A 357 -6.07 15.41 12.02
CA ALA A 357 -7.29 16.15 12.18
C ALA A 357 -7.05 17.67 12.13
N LYS A 358 -7.92 18.37 11.42
CA LYS A 358 -7.88 19.84 11.29
C LYS A 358 -9.25 20.42 11.46
N SER A 359 -9.35 21.56 12.16
CA SER A 359 -10.62 22.27 12.29
C SER A 359 -10.68 23.55 11.47
N SER A 360 -11.90 23.91 11.11
CA SER A 360 -12.25 25.18 10.49
C SER A 360 -13.56 25.71 11.03
N ILE A 361 -13.87 26.98 10.74
CA ILE A 361 -15.12 27.63 11.14
C ILE A 361 -15.95 27.91 9.92
N ILE A 362 -17.22 27.52 9.97
CA ILE A 362 -18.24 27.87 9.01
C ILE A 362 -19.17 28.88 9.65
N LYS A 363 -19.40 30.01 9.01
CA LYS A 363 -20.31 31.06 9.51
C LYS A 363 -21.42 31.32 8.51
N ASP A 364 -22.64 31.46 9.03
CA ASP A 364 -23.75 32.10 8.36
C ASP A 364 -24.08 33.44 9.06
N ASP A 365 -25.18 34.09 8.66
CA ASP A 365 -25.58 35.39 9.21
C ASP A 365 -25.92 35.35 10.72
N PHE A 366 -26.19 34.16 11.27
CA PHE A 366 -26.71 34.00 12.64
C PHE A 366 -25.91 33.03 13.48
N ASN A 367 -25.16 32.12 12.88
CA ASN A 367 -24.53 31.00 13.58
C ASN A 367 -23.06 30.84 13.18
N THR A 368 -22.31 30.25 14.12
CA THR A 368 -20.92 29.85 13.91
C THR A 368 -20.82 28.35 14.18
N PHE A 369 -20.40 27.56 13.21
CA PHE A 369 -20.23 26.13 13.33
C PHE A 369 -18.75 25.77 13.26
N GLY A 370 -18.34 24.79 14.09
CA GLY A 370 -17.04 24.15 13.97
C GLY A 370 -17.13 22.97 13.01
N LEU A 371 -16.18 22.86 12.10
CA LEU A 371 -15.97 21.69 11.27
C LEU A 371 -14.64 21.08 11.65
N ILE A 372 -14.64 19.79 12.03
CA ILE A 372 -13.42 19.00 12.21
C ILE A 372 -13.39 17.95 11.11
N ASN A 373 -12.37 18.00 10.26
CA ASN A 373 -12.07 16.95 9.30
C ASN A 373 -11.13 15.93 9.95
N LEU A 374 -11.52 14.67 10.00
CA LEU A 374 -10.73 13.55 10.48
C LEU A 374 -10.46 12.58 9.30
N PRO A 375 -9.30 12.66 8.65
CA PRO A 375 -8.99 11.80 7.50
C PRO A 375 -8.81 10.33 7.85
N ARG A 376 -8.38 10.02 9.10
CA ARG A 376 -8.11 8.66 9.57
C ARG A 376 -8.14 8.60 11.11
N PHE A 377 -8.39 7.43 11.69
CA PHE A 377 -8.21 7.19 13.13
C PHE A 377 -6.76 6.77 13.39
N TYR A 378 -5.85 7.74 13.25
CA TYR A 378 -4.40 7.52 13.37
C TYR A 378 -3.96 7.28 14.80
N VAL A 379 -2.90 6.48 14.93
CA VAL A 379 -2.26 6.12 16.20
C VAL A 379 -0.86 5.58 15.94
N ASP A 380 0.04 5.78 16.88
CA ASP A 380 1.23 4.97 17.01
C ASP A 380 0.88 3.72 17.82
N PHE A 381 1.02 2.54 17.21
CA PHE A 381 0.68 1.28 17.90
C PHE A 381 1.68 0.90 18.99
N ASP A 382 2.91 1.38 18.90
CA ASP A 382 3.97 1.11 19.88
C ASP A 382 3.87 2.03 21.08
N ASP A 383 3.43 3.28 20.88
CA ASP A 383 3.23 4.25 21.97
C ASP A 383 1.92 5.04 21.80
N TYR A 384 0.86 4.60 22.48
CA TYR A 384 -0.41 5.33 22.50
C TYR A 384 -0.31 6.72 23.17
N GLY A 385 0.73 7.00 23.93
CA GLY A 385 0.98 8.30 24.56
C GLY A 385 1.39 9.38 23.55
N GLU A 386 1.90 8.97 22.40
CA GLU A 386 2.23 9.84 21.29
C GLU A 386 0.96 10.45 20.65
N ARG A 387 1.16 11.38 19.72
CA ARG A 387 0.09 12.03 18.95
C ARG A 387 -0.83 10.99 18.30
N ASN A 388 -2.14 11.11 18.52
CA ASN A 388 -3.15 10.22 17.95
C ASN A 388 -4.46 10.99 17.67
N ALA A 389 -5.37 10.38 16.93
CA ALA A 389 -6.62 11.00 16.50
C ALA A 389 -7.46 11.51 17.69
N ALA A 390 -7.51 10.77 18.82
CA ALA A 390 -8.28 11.20 19.98
C ALA A 390 -7.67 12.44 20.64
N SER A 391 -6.34 12.50 20.77
CA SER A 391 -5.65 13.67 21.34
C SER A 391 -5.87 14.93 20.51
N ASP A 392 -5.83 14.81 19.18
CA ASP A 392 -6.04 15.95 18.30
C ASP A 392 -7.50 16.38 18.23
N ILE A 393 -8.45 15.45 18.11
CA ILE A 393 -9.89 15.77 18.16
C ILE A 393 -10.24 16.48 19.46
N LYS A 394 -9.70 16.02 20.60
CA LYS A 394 -9.87 16.71 21.89
C LYS A 394 -9.38 18.16 21.84
N LYS A 395 -8.19 18.38 21.32
CA LYS A 395 -7.58 19.70 21.14
C LYS A 395 -8.41 20.60 20.25
N GLU A 396 -8.87 20.08 19.11
CA GLU A 396 -9.70 20.83 18.15
C GLU A 396 -11.07 21.19 18.75
N ILE A 397 -11.74 20.28 19.46
CA ILE A 397 -13.01 20.59 20.16
C ILE A 397 -12.80 21.71 21.17
N LEU A 398 -11.73 21.66 21.98
CA LEU A 398 -11.45 22.71 22.98
C LEU A 398 -11.21 24.07 22.30
N SER A 399 -10.42 24.09 21.24
CA SER A 399 -10.15 25.32 20.45
C SER A 399 -11.44 25.90 19.83
N LEU A 400 -12.34 25.05 19.35
CA LEU A 400 -13.61 25.48 18.78
C LEU A 400 -14.59 25.99 19.86
N LYS A 401 -14.59 25.40 21.07
CA LYS A 401 -15.38 25.88 22.20
C LYS A 401 -15.01 27.31 22.62
N GLU A 402 -13.69 27.64 22.59
CA GLU A 402 -13.23 29.02 22.86
C GLU A 402 -13.73 30.02 21.81
N LYS A 403 -14.17 29.58 20.65
CA LYS A 403 -14.75 30.39 19.58
C LYS A 403 -16.28 30.45 19.63
N GLU A 404 -16.89 29.93 20.70
CA GLU A 404 -18.34 29.98 20.99
C GLU A 404 -19.20 29.45 19.83
N ILE A 405 -18.81 28.28 19.27
CA ILE A 405 -19.56 27.65 18.19
C ILE A 405 -20.95 27.18 18.63
N ASN A 406 -21.95 27.29 17.75
CA ASN A 406 -23.33 26.87 17.97
C ASN A 406 -23.59 25.39 17.71
N GLY A 407 -22.70 24.74 16.93
CA GLY A 407 -22.76 23.33 16.59
C GLY A 407 -21.43 22.82 16.02
N LEU A 408 -21.24 21.51 16.09
CA LEU A 408 -20.04 20.83 15.61
C LEU A 408 -20.39 19.88 14.47
N ILE A 409 -19.59 19.92 13.41
CA ILE A 409 -19.62 18.97 12.31
C ILE A 409 -18.36 18.16 12.37
N LEU A 410 -18.46 16.84 12.42
CA LEU A 410 -17.34 15.92 12.30
C LEU A 410 -17.38 15.26 10.92
N ASP A 411 -16.41 15.55 10.10
CA ASP A 411 -16.32 15.05 8.72
C ASP A 411 -15.44 13.80 8.65
N LEU A 412 -16.10 12.66 8.41
CA LEU A 412 -15.49 11.33 8.21
C LEU A 412 -15.59 10.86 6.76
N ARG A 413 -15.95 11.72 5.83
CA ARG A 413 -15.99 11.33 4.42
C ARG A 413 -14.59 10.95 3.95
N ASN A 414 -14.50 9.86 3.19
CA ASN A 414 -13.25 9.23 2.71
C ASN A 414 -12.34 8.69 3.85
N ASN A 415 -12.82 8.58 5.07
CA ASN A 415 -12.09 8.01 6.19
C ASN A 415 -12.32 6.50 6.26
N GLY A 416 -11.35 5.70 5.80
CA GLY A 416 -11.40 4.23 5.80
C GLY A 416 -11.25 3.57 7.16
N GLY A 417 -11.17 4.34 8.26
CA GLY A 417 -11.05 3.79 9.61
C GLY A 417 -9.69 4.00 10.26
N GLY A 418 -9.24 3.01 11.02
CA GLY A 418 -7.98 3.01 11.77
C GLY A 418 -8.12 2.40 13.16
N SER A 419 -7.56 3.03 14.19
CA SER A 419 -7.45 2.47 15.53
C SER A 419 -8.81 2.32 16.26
N LEU A 420 -9.09 1.08 16.68
CA LEU A 420 -10.26 0.76 17.48
C LEU A 420 -10.23 1.45 18.85
N LYS A 421 -9.05 1.65 19.43
CA LYS A 421 -8.93 2.36 20.71
C LYS A 421 -9.26 3.85 20.56
N THR A 422 -8.76 4.50 19.52
CA THR A 422 -9.02 5.93 19.31
C THR A 422 -10.48 6.20 19.03
N VAL A 423 -11.21 5.33 18.32
CA VAL A 423 -12.65 5.52 18.10
C VAL A 423 -13.45 5.43 19.39
N VAL A 424 -13.08 4.53 20.31
CA VAL A 424 -13.72 4.44 21.63
C VAL A 424 -13.49 5.71 22.41
N ASP A 425 -12.25 6.20 22.47
CA ASP A 425 -11.89 7.42 23.19
C ASP A 425 -12.58 8.67 22.58
N ILE A 426 -12.66 8.77 21.24
CA ILE A 426 -13.37 9.88 20.56
C ILE A 426 -14.88 9.82 20.83
N THR A 427 -15.49 8.63 20.80
CA THR A 427 -16.92 8.48 21.12
C THR A 427 -17.21 9.01 22.54
N GLY A 428 -16.31 8.74 23.51
CA GLY A 428 -16.40 9.22 24.89
C GLY A 428 -16.43 10.74 25.03
N PHE A 429 -15.93 11.51 24.07
CA PHE A 429 -16.02 12.98 24.09
C PHE A 429 -17.45 13.50 23.94
N PHE A 430 -18.38 12.68 23.52
CA PHE A 430 -19.74 13.03 23.16
C PHE A 430 -20.84 12.35 24.04
N ILE A 431 -20.49 11.37 24.85
CA ILE A 431 -21.38 10.61 25.71
C ILE A 431 -20.90 10.65 27.16
N GLU A 432 -21.81 10.43 28.16
CA GLU A 432 -21.36 10.35 29.54
C GLU A 432 -20.50 9.12 29.82
N LYS A 433 -20.92 7.98 29.36
CA LYS A 433 -20.22 6.70 29.45
C LYS A 433 -21.06 5.61 28.81
N GLY A 434 -20.46 4.51 28.43
CA GLY A 434 -21.20 3.35 27.97
C GLY A 434 -20.50 2.55 26.91
N PRO A 435 -21.14 1.48 26.41
CA PRO A 435 -20.59 0.63 25.38
C PRO A 435 -20.48 1.36 24.03
N VAL A 436 -19.40 1.14 23.32
CA VAL A 436 -19.16 1.72 21.99
C VAL A 436 -19.18 0.63 20.93
N VAL A 437 -18.50 -0.48 21.17
CA VAL A 437 -18.37 -1.58 20.21
C VAL A 437 -18.14 -2.91 20.93
N GLN A 438 -18.57 -4.01 20.31
CA GLN A 438 -18.31 -5.36 20.78
C GLN A 438 -17.29 -6.03 19.87
N VAL A 439 -16.31 -6.72 20.47
CA VAL A 439 -15.33 -7.55 19.78
C VAL A 439 -15.58 -9.00 20.18
N LYS A 440 -15.79 -9.86 19.18
CA LYS A 440 -15.91 -11.30 19.40
C LYS A 440 -14.56 -11.94 19.11
N SER A 441 -14.04 -12.68 20.09
CA SER A 441 -12.77 -13.39 20.02
C SER A 441 -12.98 -14.89 19.84
N ILE A 442 -11.90 -15.62 19.60
CA ILE A 442 -11.90 -17.08 19.52
C ILE A 442 -12.65 -17.71 20.71
N GLY A 443 -13.39 -18.81 20.44
CA GLY A 443 -14.23 -19.44 21.45
C GLY A 443 -15.52 -18.68 21.75
N GLY A 444 -15.86 -17.64 21.00
CA GLY A 444 -17.11 -16.92 21.11
C GLY A 444 -17.17 -15.90 22.25
N ARG A 445 -16.05 -15.62 22.93
CA ARG A 445 -15.98 -14.59 23.97
C ARG A 445 -16.26 -13.21 23.34
N LYS A 446 -17.14 -12.43 24.00
CA LYS A 446 -17.41 -11.06 23.60
C LYS A 446 -16.79 -10.09 24.61
N ASP A 447 -15.95 -9.21 24.12
CA ASP A 447 -15.39 -8.10 24.86
C ASP A 447 -16.14 -6.82 24.47
N ILE A 448 -16.65 -6.08 25.45
CA ILE A 448 -17.36 -4.83 25.23
C ILE A 448 -16.38 -3.70 25.51
N LEU A 449 -15.99 -2.98 24.46
CA LEU A 449 -15.21 -1.77 24.60
C LEU A 449 -16.16 -0.61 24.88
N LYS A 450 -15.84 0.15 25.92
CA LYS A 450 -16.72 1.19 26.44
C LYS A 450 -15.92 2.40 26.91
N ASP A 451 -16.55 3.53 26.84
CA ASP A 451 -16.12 4.71 27.59
C ASP A 451 -16.49 4.55 29.08
N ASN A 452 -15.58 4.92 29.97
CA ASN A 452 -15.73 4.87 31.40
C ASN A 452 -15.68 6.28 32.08
N ASP A 453 -15.33 7.31 31.30
CA ASP A 453 -15.25 8.70 31.78
C ASP A 453 -16.64 9.35 31.69
N PRO A 454 -17.23 9.81 32.80
CA PRO A 454 -18.54 10.46 32.77
C PRO A 454 -18.51 11.90 32.22
N SER A 455 -17.36 12.44 31.87
CA SER A 455 -17.23 13.80 31.37
C SER A 455 -17.51 13.89 29.88
N ILE A 456 -18.46 14.76 29.50
CA ILE A 456 -18.73 15.06 28.09
C ILE A 456 -17.89 16.27 27.68
N LEU A 457 -17.10 16.11 26.64
CA LEU A 457 -16.28 17.21 26.13
C LEU A 457 -17.12 18.19 25.28
N TRP A 458 -18.06 17.67 24.47
CA TRP A 458 -18.99 18.46 23.67
C TRP A 458 -20.43 17.93 23.81
N ASP A 459 -21.32 18.73 24.36
CA ASP A 459 -22.73 18.43 24.61
C ASP A 459 -23.70 19.19 23.69
N GLY A 460 -23.20 20.14 22.87
CA GLY A 460 -23.96 20.90 21.88
C GLY A 460 -24.39 20.07 20.65
N PRO A 461 -25.10 20.67 19.69
CA PRO A 461 -25.51 20.02 18.45
C PRO A 461 -24.30 19.39 17.72
N LEU A 462 -24.46 18.15 17.24
CA LEU A 462 -23.43 17.39 16.57
C LEU A 462 -23.99 16.74 15.28
N VAL A 463 -23.28 16.91 14.19
CA VAL A 463 -23.54 16.25 12.90
C VAL A 463 -22.30 15.49 12.46
N ILE A 464 -22.48 14.28 11.95
CA ILE A 464 -21.40 13.48 11.38
C ILE A 464 -21.62 13.33 9.87
N LEU A 465 -20.62 13.69 9.07
CA LEU A 465 -20.65 13.49 7.63
C LEU A 465 -19.95 12.17 7.29
N VAL A 466 -20.61 11.32 6.53
CA VAL A 466 -20.08 10.04 6.03
C VAL A 466 -20.37 9.90 4.54
N ASN A 467 -19.60 9.06 3.84
CA ASN A 467 -19.85 8.65 2.47
C ASN A 467 -19.51 7.15 2.28
N GLU A 468 -19.60 6.65 1.05
CA GLU A 468 -19.34 5.25 0.70
C GLU A 468 -17.94 4.76 1.03
N PHE A 469 -16.97 5.66 1.23
CA PHE A 469 -15.60 5.34 1.64
C PHE A 469 -15.39 5.44 3.15
N SER A 470 -16.40 5.85 3.91
CA SER A 470 -16.34 5.83 5.37
C SER A 470 -16.51 4.40 5.86
N ALA A 471 -15.48 3.82 6.48
CA ALA A 471 -15.46 2.41 6.83
C ALA A 471 -14.89 2.15 8.24
N SER A 472 -15.12 0.93 8.78
CA SER A 472 -14.50 0.44 10.02
C SER A 472 -14.72 1.38 11.21
N ALA A 473 -13.68 2.02 11.76
CA ALA A 473 -13.78 2.94 12.90
C ALA A 473 -14.74 4.12 12.63
N SER A 474 -14.85 4.59 11.38
CA SER A 474 -15.83 5.62 11.00
C SER A 474 -17.25 5.14 11.15
N GLU A 475 -17.55 3.89 10.78
CA GLU A 475 -18.85 3.27 10.95
C GLU A 475 -19.18 3.06 12.45
N ILE A 476 -18.17 2.62 13.24
CA ILE A 476 -18.31 2.44 14.68
C ILE A 476 -18.70 3.75 15.36
N LEU A 477 -17.98 4.85 15.05
CA LEU A 477 -18.26 6.16 15.64
C LEU A 477 -19.65 6.67 15.25
N ALA A 478 -19.98 6.62 13.97
CA ALA A 478 -21.25 7.10 13.46
C ALA A 478 -22.43 6.30 14.04
N ALA A 479 -22.33 4.96 14.03
CA ALA A 479 -23.37 4.09 14.57
C ALA A 479 -23.53 4.25 16.10
N ALA A 480 -22.44 4.28 16.86
CA ALA A 480 -22.50 4.47 18.31
C ALA A 480 -23.18 5.79 18.67
N LEU A 481 -22.79 6.90 18.06
CA LEU A 481 -23.38 8.21 18.36
C LEU A 481 -24.83 8.33 17.87
N GLN A 482 -25.20 7.63 16.80
CA GLN A 482 -26.58 7.50 16.33
C GLN A 482 -27.42 6.69 17.33
N ASP A 483 -26.93 5.54 17.81
CA ASP A 483 -27.62 4.69 18.78
C ASP A 483 -27.85 5.40 20.14
N TYR A 484 -26.89 6.25 20.53
CA TYR A 484 -27.08 7.13 21.71
C TYR A 484 -28.00 8.33 21.44
N ASN A 485 -28.54 8.50 20.25
CA ASN A 485 -29.30 9.70 19.81
C ASN A 485 -28.50 10.99 20.03
N ARG A 486 -27.19 10.93 19.90
CA ARG A 486 -26.28 12.04 20.18
C ARG A 486 -25.95 12.83 18.93
N ALA A 487 -25.90 12.18 17.74
CA ALA A 487 -25.61 12.81 16.46
C ALA A 487 -26.52 12.26 15.36
#